data_cc7fa0bf38e5919161e91dbb96023a10
#
_entry.id   cc7fa0bf38e5919161e91dbb96023a10
#
_cell.length_a   1.000
_cell.length_b   1.000
_cell.length_c   1.000
_cell.angle_alpha   90.00
_cell.angle_beta   90.00
_cell.angle_gamma   90.00
#
_symmetry.space_group_name_H-M   'P 1'
#
loop_
_entity.id
_entity.type
_entity.pdbx_description
1 polymer ?
#
loop_
_entity_poly.entity_id
_entity_poly.type
_entity_poly.pdbx_seq_one_letter_code
_entity_poly.pdbx_strand_id
1 'polypeptide(L)'
;MSSTLERARTAVATSPELRRLVERGRAILLGPSDEALRQEQDESHWQPAVAAGSRWWQAALSALSGVVGATVIAASAPRWRLAVPSWRLSIPGIAQPGNSTQSTMWFLLGLILIGLGWLGLVYRAGRIADPRRAVVVVGAVIALWAIPVSLGPPLLSNDVYSYVAQGEMASRGIDPSSVGPVELGRNDFTSGADPVWRSAPAPYGPVAVMAARSAVELAGHDQVAAINFYRLIVWIGVVMAAIGIGMIAVGNGLSAAVAIAIGIGNPIMILHIIGGVHNDAIMFGFLALGLAAAQRDKKKLAVALIAAATAVKLPAAVGLLYLGWCWRGAIATWKERVVTTVAVFASSIAAIVVGCFFVGLGPGWITALTSTGKVNDTYSPTTKLGFSIAEILNGVGLDVNGQLLASGVRALGLLATAAIAFVMLMRSPRVGYIKATGVMLVAYVLLGPVIWPWYLVTGFALLAACGLGRYRPSYLVVCLAASWFVWPTSVVSMGTVGSGYQHLRGLGVVVLVITLAWGAQRFAARWERRYHGLSTTEREAAVSSELAEVDSTC
;
A
#
# COMPACT_ATOMS: atom_id res chain seq x y z
N MET A 1 47.89 0.91 3.37
CA MET A 1 46.49 1.36 3.52
C MET A 1 46.32 2.55 4.46
N SER A 2 47.11 2.69 5.53
CA SER A 2 46.98 3.83 6.48
C SER A 2 47.36 5.18 5.87
N SER A 3 48.43 5.28 5.09
CA SER A 3 48.93 6.54 4.49
C SER A 3 48.01 7.13 3.39
N THR A 4 47.25 6.28 2.70
CA THR A 4 46.30 6.72 1.64
C THR A 4 45.03 7.31 2.23
N LEU A 5 44.54 6.75 3.36
CA LEU A 5 43.39 7.26 4.10
C LEU A 5 43.72 8.59 4.82
N GLU A 6 44.92 8.76 5.26
CA GLU A 6 45.40 9.99 5.91
C GLU A 6 45.57 11.13 4.87
N ARG A 7 46.11 10.84 3.69
CA ARG A 7 46.17 11.80 2.57
C ARG A 7 44.77 12.20 2.09
N ALA A 8 43.84 11.26 2.01
CA ALA A 8 42.44 11.56 1.63
C ALA A 8 41.74 12.45 2.68
N ARG A 9 41.98 12.21 3.98
CA ARG A 9 41.46 13.06 5.07
C ARG A 9 42.05 14.48 5.00
N THR A 10 43.36 14.63 4.72
CA THR A 10 44.00 15.93 4.58
C THR A 10 43.51 16.68 3.34
N ALA A 11 43.32 16.01 2.21
CA ALA A 11 42.75 16.60 0.99
C ALA A 11 41.31 17.12 1.18
N VAL A 12 40.48 16.39 1.92
CA VAL A 12 39.11 16.84 2.27
C VAL A 12 39.15 18.02 3.24
N ALA A 13 40.14 18.07 4.14
CA ALA A 13 40.27 19.18 5.08
C ALA A 13 40.72 20.50 4.43
N THR A 14 41.46 20.44 3.32
CA THR A 14 42.05 21.60 2.64
C THR A 14 41.23 22.14 1.48
N SER A 15 40.30 21.37 0.90
CA SER A 15 39.43 21.83 -0.20
C SER A 15 38.02 22.19 0.29
N PRO A 16 37.60 23.45 0.18
CA PRO A 16 36.25 23.90 0.55
C PRO A 16 35.15 23.19 -0.26
N GLU A 17 35.40 22.85 -1.50
CA GLU A 17 34.44 22.15 -2.37
C GLU A 17 34.30 20.68 -1.99
N LEU A 18 35.39 19.99 -1.71
CA LEU A 18 35.37 18.62 -1.23
C LEU A 18 34.71 18.52 0.15
N ARG A 19 34.95 19.50 1.04
CA ARG A 19 34.22 19.60 2.31
C ARG A 19 32.72 19.72 2.09
N ARG A 20 32.27 20.62 1.22
CA ARG A 20 30.85 20.78 0.88
C ARG A 20 30.24 19.52 0.28
N LEU A 21 30.96 18.80 -0.58
CA LEU A 21 30.52 17.54 -1.17
C LEU A 21 30.41 16.42 -0.12
N VAL A 22 31.39 16.30 0.78
CA VAL A 22 31.37 15.33 1.89
C VAL A 22 30.28 15.68 2.89
N GLU A 23 30.07 16.95 3.21
CA GLU A 23 28.99 17.42 4.08
C GLU A 23 27.62 17.20 3.45
N ARG A 24 27.45 17.47 2.15
CA ARG A 24 26.24 17.12 1.39
C ARG A 24 26.01 15.61 1.34
N GLY A 25 27.02 14.83 1.04
CA GLY A 25 26.95 13.37 1.07
C GLY A 25 26.62 12.82 2.47
N ARG A 26 27.21 13.42 3.50
CA ARG A 26 26.91 13.10 4.90
C ARG A 26 25.48 13.48 5.30
N ALA A 27 24.98 14.64 4.86
CA ALA A 27 23.60 15.06 5.08
C ALA A 27 22.61 14.17 4.32
N ILE A 28 22.94 13.72 3.11
CA ILE A 28 22.14 12.76 2.34
C ILE A 28 22.12 11.40 3.05
N LEU A 29 23.26 10.89 3.53
CA LEU A 29 23.36 9.58 4.16
C LEU A 29 22.83 9.55 5.59
N LEU A 30 23.13 10.59 6.40
CA LEU A 30 22.80 10.62 7.81
C LEU A 30 21.49 11.34 8.13
N GLY A 31 20.91 12.06 7.16
CA GLY A 31 19.66 12.81 7.34
C GLY A 31 19.86 14.15 8.04
N PRO A 32 18.77 14.89 8.28
CA PRO A 32 18.79 16.17 8.95
C PRO A 32 19.33 16.03 10.40
N SER A 33 19.79 17.13 10.96
CA SER A 33 20.27 17.19 12.36
C SER A 33 19.12 16.82 13.32
N ASP A 34 19.46 16.40 14.55
CA ASP A 34 18.47 16.07 15.59
C ASP A 34 17.51 17.25 15.87
N GLU A 35 17.95 18.47 15.64
CA GLU A 35 17.16 19.71 15.79
C GLU A 35 16.14 19.84 14.64
N ALA A 36 16.53 19.54 13.41
CA ALA A 36 15.62 19.53 12.26
C ALA A 36 14.63 18.35 12.32
N LEU A 37 15.02 17.22 12.92
CA LEU A 37 14.12 16.08 13.18
C LEU A 37 13.10 16.42 14.29
N ARG A 38 13.50 17.17 15.32
CA ARG A 38 12.59 17.67 16.37
C ARG A 38 11.60 18.68 15.80
N GLN A 39 12.05 19.59 14.94
CA GLN A 39 11.17 20.52 14.21
C GLN A 39 10.19 19.78 13.31
N GLU A 40 10.63 18.75 12.58
CA GLU A 40 9.75 17.92 11.75
C GLU A 40 8.77 17.09 12.62
N GLN A 41 9.15 16.70 13.83
CA GLN A 41 8.28 16.07 14.83
C GLN A 41 7.29 17.06 15.44
N ASP A 42 7.69 18.29 15.78
CA ASP A 42 6.81 19.34 16.26
C ASP A 42 5.78 19.76 15.18
N GLU A 43 6.20 19.85 13.92
CA GLU A 43 5.29 20.08 12.80
C GLU A 43 4.35 18.86 12.54
N SER A 44 4.76 17.65 12.94
CA SER A 44 3.90 16.45 12.85
C SER A 44 2.81 16.38 13.93
N HIS A 45 2.95 17.15 15.00
CA HIS A 45 1.97 17.29 16.08
C HIS A 45 0.77 18.17 15.68
N TRP A 46 0.43 18.24 14.38
CA TRP A 46 -0.83 18.86 13.99
C TRP A 46 -2.01 18.12 14.65
N GLN A 47 -2.29 18.50 15.88
CA GLN A 47 -3.58 18.27 16.49
C GLN A 47 -4.49 19.39 15.96
N PRO A 48 -5.56 19.08 15.21
CA PRO A 48 -6.55 20.11 14.94
C PRO A 48 -7.01 20.63 16.30
N ALA A 49 -6.91 21.95 16.50
CA ALA A 49 -7.47 22.57 17.68
C ALA A 49 -8.87 21.96 17.89
N VAL A 50 -9.15 21.47 19.09
CA VAL A 50 -10.42 20.86 19.42
C VAL A 50 -11.46 21.98 19.34
N ALA A 51 -11.97 22.22 18.13
CA ALA A 51 -13.10 23.10 17.95
C ALA A 51 -14.28 22.41 18.63
N ALA A 52 -14.73 23.00 19.73
CA ALA A 52 -15.92 22.58 20.42
C ALA A 52 -17.07 22.48 19.42
N GLY A 53 -17.64 21.26 19.25
CA GLY A 53 -18.84 21.06 18.48
C GLY A 53 -18.68 20.48 17.08
N SER A 54 -18.02 19.29 16.93
CA SER A 54 -18.29 18.49 15.73
C SER A 54 -19.77 18.07 15.77
N ARG A 55 -20.57 18.70 14.91
CA ARG A 55 -22.00 18.37 14.83
C ARG A 55 -22.12 16.90 14.43
N TRP A 56 -22.73 16.05 15.25
CA TRP A 56 -22.86 14.60 15.08
C TRP A 56 -23.37 14.20 13.68
N TRP A 57 -24.26 15.03 13.07
CA TRP A 57 -24.82 14.80 11.75
C TRP A 57 -23.75 14.82 10.64
N GLN A 58 -22.70 15.60 10.82
CA GLN A 58 -21.61 15.63 9.86
C GLN A 58 -20.78 14.32 9.88
N ALA A 59 -20.58 13.69 11.05
CA ALA A 59 -19.97 12.36 11.15
C ALA A 59 -20.89 11.31 10.52
N ALA A 60 -22.19 11.42 10.76
CA ALA A 60 -23.20 10.57 10.12
C ALA A 60 -23.19 10.69 8.59
N LEU A 61 -23.06 11.91 8.04
CA LEU A 61 -22.94 12.12 6.59
C LEU A 61 -21.71 11.47 6.00
N SER A 62 -20.55 11.56 6.67
CA SER A 62 -19.33 10.90 6.20
C SER A 62 -19.49 9.37 6.21
N ALA A 63 -20.06 8.81 7.28
CA ALA A 63 -20.34 7.38 7.38
C ALA A 63 -21.33 6.93 6.29
N LEU A 64 -22.42 7.66 6.10
CA LEU A 64 -23.45 7.37 5.09
C LEU A 64 -22.90 7.45 3.68
N SER A 65 -22.13 8.51 3.35
CA SER A 65 -21.49 8.66 2.03
C SER A 65 -20.63 7.45 1.69
N GLY A 66 -19.79 6.98 2.64
CA GLY A 66 -18.96 5.80 2.40
C GLY A 66 -19.76 4.50 2.29
N VAL A 67 -20.82 4.30 3.10
CA VAL A 67 -21.70 3.12 2.99
C VAL A 67 -22.42 3.09 1.65
N VAL A 68 -23.01 4.21 1.24
CA VAL A 68 -23.68 4.33 -0.05
C VAL A 68 -22.69 4.09 -1.18
N GLY A 69 -21.50 4.72 -1.12
CA GLY A 69 -20.44 4.52 -2.10
C GLY A 69 -20.00 3.06 -2.22
N ALA A 70 -19.73 2.39 -1.10
CA ALA A 70 -19.34 0.98 -1.06
C ALA A 70 -20.46 0.06 -1.60
N THR A 71 -21.72 0.34 -1.26
CA THR A 71 -22.90 -0.41 -1.72
C THR A 71 -23.08 -0.26 -3.23
N VAL A 72 -22.98 0.95 -3.75
CA VAL A 72 -23.10 1.23 -5.19
C VAL A 72 -21.99 0.53 -5.97
N ILE A 73 -20.74 0.56 -5.47
CA ILE A 73 -19.62 -0.17 -6.07
C ILE A 73 -19.88 -1.67 -6.06
N ALA A 74 -20.26 -2.24 -4.91
CA ALA A 74 -20.53 -3.67 -4.79
C ALA A 74 -21.66 -4.13 -5.70
N ALA A 75 -22.70 -3.33 -5.88
CA ALA A 75 -23.84 -3.64 -6.75
C ALA A 75 -23.53 -3.47 -8.25
N SER A 76 -22.64 -2.53 -8.61
CA SER A 76 -22.29 -2.27 -10.01
C SER A 76 -21.18 -3.19 -10.55
N ALA A 77 -20.28 -3.67 -9.69
CA ALA A 77 -19.09 -4.44 -10.04
C ALA A 77 -19.36 -5.83 -10.69
N PRO A 78 -20.39 -6.63 -10.31
CA PRO A 78 -20.60 -7.99 -10.83
C PRO A 78 -20.73 -8.11 -12.34
N ARG A 79 -20.96 -7.00 -13.05
CA ARG A 79 -21.17 -7.00 -14.50
C ARG A 79 -19.90 -7.00 -15.31
N TRP A 80 -18.79 -6.71 -14.68
CA TRP A 80 -17.50 -6.57 -15.34
C TRP A 80 -16.63 -7.81 -15.22
N ARG A 81 -17.22 -8.92 -14.74
CA ARG A 81 -16.49 -10.18 -14.58
C ARG A 81 -17.18 -11.34 -15.25
N LEU A 82 -16.37 -12.30 -15.62
CA LEU A 82 -16.74 -13.71 -15.77
C LEU A 82 -17.36 -14.14 -14.43
N ALA A 83 -18.61 -13.74 -14.22
CA ALA A 83 -19.30 -13.91 -12.96
C ALA A 83 -19.47 -15.39 -12.68
N VAL A 84 -19.12 -15.83 -11.52
CA VAL A 84 -19.75 -17.00 -10.90
C VAL A 84 -21.21 -16.60 -10.73
N PRO A 85 -22.17 -17.22 -11.44
CA PRO A 85 -23.55 -16.73 -11.57
C PRO A 85 -24.33 -16.68 -10.26
N SER A 86 -23.92 -17.45 -9.25
CA SER A 86 -24.59 -17.63 -7.96
C SER A 86 -24.34 -16.50 -6.93
N TRP A 87 -23.46 -15.56 -7.22
CA TRP A 87 -22.98 -14.60 -6.23
C TRP A 87 -23.23 -13.15 -6.65
N ARG A 88 -24.44 -12.64 -6.36
CA ARG A 88 -24.85 -11.30 -6.78
C ARG A 88 -25.53 -10.53 -5.66
N LEU A 89 -24.94 -9.40 -5.27
CA LEU A 89 -25.70 -8.33 -4.65
C LEU A 89 -26.43 -7.58 -5.77
N SER A 90 -27.74 -7.86 -5.94
CA SER A 90 -28.56 -7.20 -6.95
C SER A 90 -29.38 -6.09 -6.30
N ILE A 91 -29.13 -4.84 -6.70
CA ILE A 91 -29.95 -3.70 -6.31
C ILE A 91 -30.66 -3.20 -7.56
N PRO A 92 -32.03 -3.24 -7.60
CA PRO A 92 -32.79 -2.73 -8.74
C PRO A 92 -32.40 -1.29 -9.08
N GLY A 93 -32.23 -1.00 -10.36
CA GLY A 93 -31.88 0.34 -10.87
C GLY A 93 -30.38 0.70 -10.87
N ILE A 94 -29.53 0.04 -10.10
CA ILE A 94 -28.09 0.34 -10.07
C ILE A 94 -27.34 -0.46 -11.14
N ALA A 95 -27.75 -1.68 -11.42
CA ALA A 95 -27.08 -2.49 -12.41
C ALA A 95 -28.10 -3.27 -13.24
N GLN A 96 -28.25 -2.92 -14.53
CA GLN A 96 -29.06 -3.69 -15.47
C GLN A 96 -28.21 -4.64 -16.32
N PRO A 97 -28.67 -5.88 -16.63
CA PRO A 97 -27.98 -6.77 -17.53
C PRO A 97 -27.77 -6.10 -18.90
N GLY A 98 -26.50 -6.04 -19.35
CA GLY A 98 -26.16 -5.55 -20.69
C GLY A 98 -25.83 -4.06 -20.81
N ASN A 99 -26.02 -3.21 -19.78
CA ASN A 99 -25.66 -1.79 -19.85
C ASN A 99 -24.35 -1.48 -19.13
N SER A 100 -23.21 -1.61 -19.82
CA SER A 100 -21.87 -1.33 -19.30
C SER A 100 -21.67 0.14 -18.94
N THR A 101 -22.25 1.07 -19.68
CA THR A 101 -22.12 2.52 -19.44
C THR A 101 -22.79 2.91 -18.13
N GLN A 102 -24.01 2.45 -17.89
CA GLN A 102 -24.72 2.73 -16.63
C GLN A 102 -23.98 2.16 -15.41
N SER A 103 -23.50 0.91 -15.52
CA SER A 103 -22.71 0.30 -14.44
C SER A 103 -21.43 1.09 -14.16
N THR A 104 -20.79 1.62 -15.19
CA THR A 104 -19.59 2.49 -15.06
C THR A 104 -19.92 3.78 -14.33
N MET A 105 -21.02 4.45 -14.71
CA MET A 105 -21.43 5.70 -14.04
C MET A 105 -21.70 5.49 -12.56
N TRP A 106 -22.41 4.41 -12.21
CA TRP A 106 -22.65 4.06 -10.81
C TRP A 106 -21.35 3.75 -10.05
N PHE A 107 -20.44 3.00 -10.68
CA PHE A 107 -19.15 2.71 -10.09
C PHE A 107 -18.34 3.98 -9.81
N LEU A 108 -18.28 4.92 -10.75
CA LEU A 108 -17.62 6.22 -10.59
C LEU A 108 -18.25 7.05 -9.47
N LEU A 109 -19.58 7.10 -9.43
CA LEU A 109 -20.29 7.77 -8.33
C LEU A 109 -19.93 7.13 -6.98
N GLY A 110 -19.88 5.81 -6.92
CA GLY A 110 -19.47 5.08 -5.74
C GLY A 110 -18.05 5.43 -5.28
N LEU A 111 -17.09 5.54 -6.22
CA LEU A 111 -15.71 5.96 -5.93
C LEU A 111 -15.65 7.40 -5.35
N ILE A 112 -16.44 8.31 -5.93
CA ILE A 112 -16.53 9.69 -5.41
C ILE A 112 -17.09 9.68 -3.99
N LEU A 113 -18.20 8.97 -3.77
CA LEU A 113 -18.88 8.94 -2.46
C LEU A 113 -18.00 8.31 -1.37
N ILE A 114 -17.32 7.20 -1.64
CA ILE A 114 -16.42 6.59 -0.64
C ILE A 114 -15.19 7.47 -0.39
N GLY A 115 -14.67 8.15 -1.42
CA GLY A 115 -13.58 9.11 -1.28
C GLY A 115 -13.96 10.30 -0.40
N LEU A 116 -15.13 10.90 -0.62
CA LEU A 116 -15.66 12.00 0.21
C LEU A 116 -15.93 11.53 1.64
N GLY A 117 -16.53 10.34 1.82
CA GLY A 117 -16.73 9.72 3.12
C GLY A 117 -15.41 9.57 3.89
N TRP A 118 -14.37 9.07 3.21
CA TRP A 118 -13.04 8.90 3.78
C TRP A 118 -12.37 10.23 4.19
N LEU A 119 -12.38 11.24 3.32
CA LEU A 119 -11.87 12.56 3.66
C LEU A 119 -12.60 13.15 4.88
N GLY A 120 -13.91 13.00 4.94
CA GLY A 120 -14.71 13.39 6.09
C GLY A 120 -14.36 12.61 7.37
N LEU A 121 -14.10 11.30 7.29
CA LEU A 121 -13.66 10.47 8.41
C LEU A 121 -12.29 10.92 8.93
N VAL A 122 -11.31 11.09 8.02
CA VAL A 122 -9.95 11.56 8.36
C VAL A 122 -9.98 12.93 9.04
N TYR A 123 -10.82 13.85 8.53
CA TYR A 123 -10.99 15.19 9.11
C TYR A 123 -11.55 15.13 10.52
N ARG A 124 -12.43 14.18 10.82
CA ARG A 124 -13.14 14.10 12.12
C ARG A 124 -12.47 13.22 13.13
N ALA A 125 -11.70 12.21 12.72
CA ALA A 125 -11.03 11.28 13.61
C ALA A 125 -10.19 11.99 14.70
N GLY A 126 -9.53 13.10 14.34
CA GLY A 126 -8.75 13.91 15.28
C GLY A 126 -9.55 14.89 16.15
N ARG A 127 -10.87 14.99 15.94
CA ARG A 127 -11.75 15.93 16.67
C ARG A 127 -12.61 15.27 17.77
N ILE A 128 -12.54 13.96 17.89
CA ILE A 128 -13.20 13.22 18.97
C ILE A 128 -12.29 13.30 20.21
N ALA A 129 -12.75 13.96 21.25
CA ALA A 129 -11.93 14.25 22.43
C ALA A 129 -11.46 12.99 23.18
N ASP A 130 -12.33 11.98 23.34
CA ASP A 130 -11.95 10.71 23.96
C ASP A 130 -11.24 9.80 22.93
N PRO A 131 -9.94 9.47 23.13
CA PRO A 131 -9.19 8.64 22.21
C PRO A 131 -9.76 7.23 22.03
N ARG A 132 -10.34 6.64 23.07
CA ARG A 132 -10.94 5.29 23.00
C ARG A 132 -12.20 5.33 22.15
N ARG A 133 -13.08 6.30 22.42
CA ARG A 133 -14.29 6.52 21.62
C ARG A 133 -13.95 6.84 20.17
N ALA A 134 -12.88 7.62 19.92
CA ALA A 134 -12.41 7.92 18.57
C ALA A 134 -12.05 6.65 17.78
N VAL A 135 -11.28 5.74 18.39
CA VAL A 135 -10.91 4.46 17.77
C VAL A 135 -12.14 3.60 17.49
N VAL A 136 -13.07 3.49 18.44
CA VAL A 136 -14.30 2.70 18.28
C VAL A 136 -15.16 3.26 17.15
N VAL A 137 -15.38 4.58 17.11
CA VAL A 137 -16.18 5.23 16.06
C VAL A 137 -15.54 5.05 14.68
N VAL A 138 -14.23 5.29 14.57
CA VAL A 138 -13.50 5.11 13.31
C VAL A 138 -13.55 3.65 12.86
N GLY A 139 -13.31 2.70 13.76
CA GLY A 139 -13.38 1.26 13.46
C GLY A 139 -14.79 0.83 13.02
N ALA A 140 -15.84 1.32 13.69
CA ALA A 140 -17.23 1.03 13.32
C ALA A 140 -17.58 1.58 11.94
N VAL A 141 -17.15 2.79 11.60
CA VAL A 141 -17.39 3.39 10.28
C VAL A 141 -16.67 2.60 9.19
N ILE A 142 -15.42 2.21 9.41
CA ILE A 142 -14.66 1.37 8.47
C ILE A 142 -15.34 0.01 8.28
N ALA A 143 -15.79 -0.63 9.35
CA ALA A 143 -16.51 -1.90 9.28
C ALA A 143 -17.82 -1.75 8.47
N LEU A 144 -18.59 -0.68 8.71
CA LEU A 144 -19.80 -0.38 7.95
C LEU A 144 -19.54 -0.23 6.45
N TRP A 145 -18.43 0.42 6.06
CA TRP A 145 -18.06 0.55 4.64
C TRP A 145 -17.60 -0.77 4.02
N ALA A 146 -16.99 -1.62 4.82
CA ALA A 146 -16.46 -2.89 4.35
C ALA A 146 -17.53 -3.99 4.20
N ILE A 147 -18.67 -3.90 4.91
CA ILE A 147 -19.76 -4.87 4.83
C ILE A 147 -20.30 -5.02 3.39
N PRO A 148 -20.72 -3.96 2.66
CA PRO A 148 -21.27 -4.12 1.32
C PRO A 148 -20.30 -4.80 0.34
N VAL A 149 -19.03 -4.43 0.38
CA VAL A 149 -17.99 -5.01 -0.51
C VAL A 149 -17.62 -6.46 -0.11
N SER A 150 -17.97 -6.88 1.10
CA SER A 150 -17.75 -8.25 1.57
C SER A 150 -18.91 -9.19 1.26
N LEU A 151 -20.11 -8.67 0.97
CA LEU A 151 -21.31 -9.46 0.68
C LEU A 151 -21.43 -9.87 -0.79
N GLY A 152 -20.64 -9.25 -1.67
CA GLY A 152 -20.63 -9.52 -3.10
C GLY A 152 -19.44 -10.38 -3.55
N PRO A 153 -19.32 -10.62 -4.86
CA PRO A 153 -18.15 -11.28 -5.44
C PRO A 153 -16.89 -10.44 -5.20
N PRO A 154 -15.70 -11.05 -5.28
CA PRO A 154 -14.43 -10.33 -5.19
C PRO A 154 -14.37 -9.18 -6.20
N LEU A 155 -13.92 -8.01 -5.74
CA LEU A 155 -13.88 -6.78 -6.53
C LEU A 155 -12.49 -6.57 -7.16
N LEU A 156 -12.47 -6.02 -8.38
CA LEU A 156 -11.30 -5.40 -9.01
C LEU A 156 -10.07 -6.31 -9.23
N SER A 157 -10.11 -7.58 -8.82
CA SER A 157 -9.03 -8.55 -9.02
C SER A 157 -9.56 -9.99 -9.05
N ASN A 158 -8.91 -10.87 -9.82
CA ASN A 158 -9.16 -12.31 -9.82
C ASN A 158 -8.17 -13.08 -8.93
N ASP A 159 -7.32 -12.37 -8.20
CA ASP A 159 -6.22 -13.01 -7.46
C ASP A 159 -6.71 -14.02 -6.44
N VAL A 160 -7.83 -13.75 -5.74
CA VAL A 160 -8.38 -14.69 -4.76
C VAL A 160 -8.75 -16.05 -5.36
N TYR A 161 -9.22 -16.07 -6.61
CA TYR A 161 -9.50 -17.33 -7.30
C TYR A 161 -8.22 -18.13 -7.53
N SER A 162 -7.11 -17.46 -7.81
CA SER A 162 -5.79 -18.08 -7.87
C SER A 162 -5.32 -18.56 -6.49
N TYR A 163 -5.56 -17.78 -5.43
CA TYR A 163 -5.19 -18.21 -4.06
C TYR A 163 -5.92 -19.47 -3.65
N VAL A 164 -7.25 -19.55 -3.81
CA VAL A 164 -8.00 -20.75 -3.45
C VAL A 164 -7.67 -21.94 -4.36
N ALA A 165 -7.34 -21.70 -5.65
CA ALA A 165 -6.84 -22.76 -6.52
C ALA A 165 -5.48 -23.32 -6.03
N GLN A 166 -4.57 -22.46 -5.58
CA GLN A 166 -3.32 -22.87 -4.95
C GLN A 166 -3.56 -23.61 -3.61
N GLY A 167 -4.57 -23.19 -2.84
CA GLY A 167 -5.02 -23.92 -1.65
C GLY A 167 -5.53 -25.32 -1.97
N GLU A 168 -6.32 -25.47 -3.04
CA GLU A 168 -6.80 -26.76 -3.54
C GLU A 168 -5.67 -27.65 -4.03
N MET A 169 -4.64 -27.09 -4.71
CA MET A 169 -3.42 -27.82 -5.07
C MET A 169 -2.74 -28.38 -3.81
N ALA A 170 -2.52 -27.51 -2.82
CA ALA A 170 -1.85 -27.90 -1.59
C ALA A 170 -2.65 -28.94 -0.78
N SER A 171 -3.98 -28.91 -0.79
CA SER A 171 -4.83 -29.93 -0.14
C SER A 171 -4.73 -31.29 -0.82
N ARG A 172 -4.42 -31.32 -2.13
CA ARG A 172 -4.20 -32.55 -2.91
C ARG A 172 -2.72 -32.99 -2.94
N GLY A 173 -1.84 -32.33 -2.17
CA GLY A 173 -0.41 -32.65 -2.14
C GLY A 173 0.37 -32.19 -3.37
N ILE A 174 -0.19 -31.31 -4.20
CA ILE A 174 0.48 -30.67 -5.33
C ILE A 174 1.18 -29.40 -4.83
N ASP A 175 2.49 -29.29 -5.02
CA ASP A 175 3.25 -28.09 -4.62
C ASP A 175 2.94 -26.89 -5.55
N PRO A 176 2.17 -25.87 -5.09
CA PRO A 176 1.83 -24.72 -5.90
C PRO A 176 3.02 -23.80 -6.20
N SER A 177 4.17 -24.00 -5.56
CA SER A 177 5.40 -23.24 -5.86
C SER A 177 6.18 -23.76 -7.07
N SER A 178 5.87 -24.95 -7.52
CA SER A 178 6.54 -25.61 -8.65
C SER A 178 5.72 -25.58 -9.93
N VAL A 179 4.40 -25.64 -9.82
CA VAL A 179 3.47 -25.69 -10.96
C VAL A 179 2.27 -24.76 -10.75
N GLY A 180 1.51 -24.49 -11.81
CA GLY A 180 0.33 -23.63 -11.74
C GLY A 180 -0.99 -24.38 -11.55
N PRO A 181 -2.10 -23.67 -11.29
CA PRO A 181 -3.45 -24.23 -11.11
C PRO A 181 -3.95 -25.14 -12.24
N VAL A 182 -3.38 -25.04 -13.43
CA VAL A 182 -3.71 -25.92 -14.58
C VAL A 182 -3.55 -27.40 -14.27
N GLU A 183 -2.67 -27.76 -13.34
CA GLU A 183 -2.44 -29.16 -12.90
C GLU A 183 -3.63 -29.76 -12.15
N LEU A 184 -4.57 -28.96 -11.68
CA LEU A 184 -5.84 -29.44 -11.11
C LEU A 184 -6.78 -30.01 -12.18
N GLY A 185 -6.47 -29.87 -13.46
CA GLY A 185 -7.34 -30.23 -14.57
C GLY A 185 -8.52 -29.24 -14.73
N ARG A 186 -9.58 -29.69 -15.44
CA ARG A 186 -10.79 -28.85 -15.67
C ARG A 186 -11.72 -28.92 -14.46
N ASN A 187 -11.76 -27.88 -13.68
CA ASN A 187 -12.67 -27.71 -12.55
C ASN A 187 -12.93 -26.21 -12.28
N ASP A 188 -13.75 -25.90 -11.29
CA ASP A 188 -14.12 -24.53 -10.96
C ASP A 188 -12.91 -23.72 -10.48
N PHE A 189 -12.00 -24.30 -9.69
CA PHE A 189 -10.81 -23.63 -9.21
C PHE A 189 -9.89 -23.19 -10.35
N THR A 190 -9.67 -24.08 -11.34
CA THR A 190 -8.85 -23.75 -12.52
C THR A 190 -9.54 -22.73 -13.41
N SER A 191 -10.85 -22.86 -13.65
CA SER A 191 -11.61 -21.95 -14.52
C SER A 191 -11.74 -20.55 -13.91
N GLY A 192 -11.87 -20.44 -12.59
CA GLY A 192 -11.95 -19.18 -11.86
C GLY A 192 -10.62 -18.42 -11.80
N ALA A 193 -9.48 -19.12 -11.79
CA ALA A 193 -8.17 -18.49 -11.75
C ALA A 193 -7.93 -17.61 -12.99
N ASP A 194 -7.25 -16.47 -12.80
CA ASP A 194 -6.90 -15.56 -13.90
C ASP A 194 -6.05 -16.30 -14.95
N PRO A 195 -6.36 -16.17 -16.25
CA PRO A 195 -5.62 -16.85 -17.31
C PRO A 195 -4.10 -16.64 -17.25
N VAL A 196 -3.64 -15.47 -16.83
CA VAL A 196 -2.21 -15.14 -16.68
C VAL A 196 -1.55 -16.02 -15.60
N TRP A 197 -2.29 -16.39 -14.55
CA TRP A 197 -1.78 -17.14 -13.41
C TRP A 197 -2.08 -18.63 -13.43
N ARG A 198 -2.90 -19.12 -14.38
CA ARG A 198 -3.26 -20.55 -14.46
C ARG A 198 -2.08 -21.49 -14.61
N SER A 199 -1.08 -21.08 -15.40
CA SER A 199 0.14 -21.87 -15.63
C SER A 199 1.35 -21.40 -14.82
N ALA A 200 1.17 -20.36 -13.99
CA ALA A 200 2.27 -19.78 -13.23
C ALA A 200 2.35 -20.38 -11.82
N PRO A 201 3.54 -20.77 -11.34
CA PRO A 201 3.76 -21.14 -9.95
C PRO A 201 3.43 -19.98 -9.00
N ALA A 202 3.00 -20.31 -7.78
CA ALA A 202 2.64 -19.36 -6.74
C ALA A 202 3.88 -18.65 -6.17
N PRO A 203 3.94 -17.30 -6.19
CA PRO A 203 5.02 -16.53 -5.57
C PRO A 203 4.76 -16.25 -4.08
N TYR A 204 4.04 -17.13 -3.39
CA TYR A 204 3.61 -16.96 -2.00
C TYR A 204 4.24 -18.00 -1.09
N GLY A 205 4.61 -17.57 0.12
CA GLY A 205 5.25 -18.43 1.11
C GLY A 205 4.25 -19.32 1.88
N PRO A 206 4.77 -20.13 2.82
CA PRO A 206 4.00 -21.21 3.48
C PRO A 206 2.78 -20.71 4.27
N VAL A 207 2.82 -19.52 4.87
CA VAL A 207 1.67 -18.99 5.62
C VAL A 207 0.52 -18.63 4.68
N ALA A 208 0.79 -18.09 3.50
CA ALA A 208 -0.26 -17.80 2.51
C ALA A 208 -0.88 -19.08 1.96
N VAL A 209 -0.05 -20.08 1.62
CA VAL A 209 -0.53 -21.37 1.11
C VAL A 209 -1.35 -22.12 2.18
N MET A 210 -0.90 -22.12 3.43
CA MET A 210 -1.63 -22.69 4.55
C MET A 210 -2.99 -22.01 4.76
N ALA A 211 -3.05 -20.68 4.71
CA ALA A 211 -4.29 -19.93 4.82
C ALA A 211 -5.28 -20.29 3.70
N ALA A 212 -4.79 -20.42 2.46
CA ALA A 212 -5.62 -20.81 1.32
C ALA A 212 -6.08 -22.28 1.41
N ARG A 213 -5.19 -23.20 1.79
CA ARG A 213 -5.50 -24.60 2.03
C ARG A 213 -6.57 -24.76 3.12
N SER A 214 -6.39 -24.09 4.27
CA SER A 214 -7.38 -24.15 5.36
C SER A 214 -8.75 -23.64 4.92
N ALA A 215 -8.81 -22.57 4.11
CA ALA A 215 -10.07 -22.07 3.59
C ALA A 215 -10.77 -23.07 2.67
N VAL A 216 -10.03 -23.79 1.84
CA VAL A 216 -10.55 -24.82 0.93
C VAL A 216 -11.04 -26.05 1.70
N GLU A 217 -10.25 -26.54 2.66
CA GLU A 217 -10.62 -27.70 3.49
C GLU A 217 -11.87 -27.42 4.34
N LEU A 218 -11.96 -26.22 4.95
CA LEU A 218 -13.15 -25.77 5.69
C LEU A 218 -14.39 -25.60 4.79
N ALA A 219 -14.18 -25.30 3.52
CA ALA A 219 -15.24 -25.15 2.52
C ALA A 219 -15.71 -26.47 1.92
N GLY A 220 -15.13 -27.63 2.28
CA GLY A 220 -15.43 -28.91 1.65
C GLY A 220 -15.16 -28.92 0.15
N HIS A 221 -14.11 -28.21 -0.29
CA HIS A 221 -13.69 -28.09 -1.70
C HIS A 221 -14.71 -27.38 -2.61
N ASP A 222 -15.62 -26.57 -2.05
CA ASP A 222 -16.45 -25.63 -2.82
C ASP A 222 -15.70 -24.31 -3.00
N GLN A 223 -15.56 -23.83 -4.25
CA GLN A 223 -14.78 -22.64 -4.57
C GLN A 223 -15.38 -21.37 -3.95
N VAL A 224 -16.71 -21.20 -3.99
CA VAL A 224 -17.38 -19.99 -3.49
C VAL A 224 -17.29 -19.94 -1.97
N ALA A 225 -17.53 -21.06 -1.30
CA ALA A 225 -17.36 -21.19 0.14
C ALA A 225 -15.89 -20.95 0.55
N ALA A 226 -14.92 -21.50 -0.20
CA ALA A 226 -13.50 -21.30 0.04
C ALA A 226 -13.10 -19.80 -0.03
N ILE A 227 -13.60 -19.06 -1.00
CA ILE A 227 -13.37 -17.61 -1.09
C ILE A 227 -14.00 -16.90 0.11
N ASN A 228 -15.16 -17.31 0.60
CA ASN A 228 -15.78 -16.70 1.79
C ASN A 228 -14.99 -17.01 3.07
N PHE A 229 -14.49 -18.23 3.27
CA PHE A 229 -13.59 -18.55 4.37
C PHE A 229 -12.28 -17.78 4.27
N TYR A 230 -11.72 -17.66 3.07
CA TYR A 230 -10.51 -16.87 2.85
C TYR A 230 -10.74 -15.37 3.15
N ARG A 231 -11.93 -14.86 2.84
CA ARG A 231 -12.34 -13.49 3.20
C ARG A 231 -12.33 -13.25 4.72
N LEU A 232 -12.75 -14.25 5.53
CA LEU A 232 -12.65 -14.16 6.99
C LEU A 232 -11.18 -14.06 7.44
N ILE A 233 -10.28 -14.80 6.81
CA ILE A 233 -8.84 -14.72 7.09
C ILE A 233 -8.29 -13.33 6.71
N VAL A 234 -8.71 -12.77 5.59
CA VAL A 234 -8.37 -11.40 5.18
C VAL A 234 -8.86 -10.38 6.21
N TRP A 235 -10.08 -10.53 6.72
CA TRP A 235 -10.62 -9.68 7.78
C TRP A 235 -9.79 -9.74 9.07
N ILE A 236 -9.35 -10.94 9.47
CA ILE A 236 -8.44 -11.10 10.61
C ILE A 236 -7.15 -10.30 10.35
N GLY A 237 -6.57 -10.39 9.14
CA GLY A 237 -5.40 -9.61 8.75
C GLY A 237 -5.63 -8.10 8.84
N VAL A 238 -6.79 -7.61 8.41
CA VAL A 238 -7.17 -6.17 8.50
C VAL A 238 -7.29 -5.71 9.95
N VAL A 239 -7.92 -6.51 10.81
CA VAL A 239 -8.04 -6.20 12.25
C VAL A 239 -6.65 -6.17 12.90
N MET A 240 -5.81 -7.15 12.61
CA MET A 240 -4.41 -7.18 13.08
C MET A 240 -3.64 -5.92 12.63
N ALA A 241 -3.81 -5.53 11.37
CA ALA A 241 -3.20 -4.31 10.82
C ALA A 241 -3.72 -3.04 11.53
N ALA A 242 -5.02 -2.93 11.76
CA ALA A 242 -5.62 -1.80 12.48
C ALA A 242 -5.08 -1.67 13.91
N ILE A 243 -4.98 -2.80 14.63
CA ILE A 243 -4.39 -2.85 15.97
C ILE A 243 -2.92 -2.43 15.91
N GLY A 244 -2.12 -3.01 15.00
CA GLY A 244 -0.70 -2.71 14.85
C GLY A 244 -0.46 -1.23 14.52
N ILE A 245 -1.20 -0.67 13.56
CA ILE A 245 -1.12 0.75 13.16
C ILE A 245 -1.51 1.67 14.31
N GLY A 246 -2.60 1.37 15.01
CA GLY A 246 -3.00 2.13 16.20
C GLY A 246 -1.94 2.09 17.30
N MET A 247 -1.36 0.91 17.56
CA MET A 247 -0.28 0.73 18.53
C MET A 247 0.98 1.51 18.15
N ILE A 248 1.39 1.49 16.87
CA ILE A 248 2.55 2.25 16.36
C ILE A 248 2.30 3.75 16.50
N ALA A 249 1.12 4.24 16.12
CA ALA A 249 0.78 5.64 16.21
C ALA A 249 0.87 6.15 17.66
N VAL A 250 0.28 5.43 18.62
CA VAL A 250 0.36 5.78 20.05
C VAL A 250 1.83 5.77 20.53
N GLY A 251 2.63 4.79 20.11
CA GLY A 251 4.05 4.73 20.45
C GLY A 251 4.89 5.88 19.87
N ASN A 252 4.37 6.55 18.82
CA ASN A 252 4.96 7.76 18.23
C ASN A 252 4.30 9.06 18.74
N GLY A 253 3.46 9.01 19.78
CA GLY A 253 2.77 10.17 20.33
C GLY A 253 1.62 10.69 19.43
N LEU A 254 1.13 9.88 18.48
CA LEU A 254 0.10 10.26 17.52
C LEU A 254 -1.26 9.64 17.86
N SER A 255 -2.33 10.20 17.32
CA SER A 255 -3.68 9.65 17.47
C SER A 255 -3.84 8.34 16.72
N ALA A 256 -4.16 7.25 17.44
CA ALA A 256 -4.48 5.96 16.85
C ALA A 256 -5.67 6.06 15.87
N ALA A 257 -6.72 6.81 16.25
CA ALA A 257 -7.91 6.99 15.42
C ALA A 257 -7.58 7.65 14.08
N VAL A 258 -6.72 8.69 14.07
CA VAL A 258 -6.28 9.37 12.84
C VAL A 258 -5.44 8.43 11.98
N ALA A 259 -4.50 7.71 12.57
CA ALA A 259 -3.66 6.76 11.84
C ALA A 259 -4.48 5.62 11.22
N ILE A 260 -5.46 5.07 11.97
CA ILE A 260 -6.38 4.04 11.48
C ILE A 260 -7.29 4.61 10.37
N ALA A 261 -7.84 5.82 10.54
CA ALA A 261 -8.67 6.44 9.51
C ALA A 261 -7.91 6.65 8.20
N ILE A 262 -6.65 7.10 8.27
CA ILE A 262 -5.81 7.35 7.10
C ILE A 262 -5.31 6.02 6.50
N GLY A 263 -4.79 5.10 7.32
CA GLY A 263 -4.09 3.90 6.85
C GLY A 263 -5.04 2.73 6.53
N ILE A 264 -6.06 2.51 7.35
CA ILE A 264 -6.99 1.37 7.23
C ILE A 264 -8.31 1.79 6.59
N GLY A 265 -8.81 3.00 6.89
CA GLY A 265 -10.06 3.51 6.35
C GLY A 265 -9.98 4.00 4.90
N ASN A 266 -8.81 4.01 4.26
CA ASN A 266 -8.67 4.54 2.92
C ASN A 266 -9.38 3.68 1.85
N PRO A 267 -9.84 4.29 0.74
CA PRO A 267 -10.59 3.56 -0.29
C PRO A 267 -9.83 2.38 -0.90
N ILE A 268 -8.48 2.43 -0.96
CA ILE A 268 -7.68 1.31 -1.48
C ILE A 268 -7.84 0.08 -0.57
N MET A 269 -7.80 0.28 0.76
CA MET A 269 -8.00 -0.81 1.72
C MET A 269 -9.39 -1.42 1.57
N ILE A 270 -10.44 -0.58 1.52
CA ILE A 270 -11.83 -1.04 1.46
C ILE A 270 -12.09 -1.80 0.16
N LEU A 271 -11.70 -1.21 -0.99
CA LEU A 271 -12.07 -1.74 -2.29
C LEU A 271 -11.16 -2.86 -2.77
N HIS A 272 -9.83 -2.67 -2.62
CA HIS A 272 -8.88 -3.63 -3.16
C HIS A 272 -8.50 -4.71 -2.15
N ILE A 273 -8.18 -4.37 -0.90
CA ILE A 273 -7.78 -5.38 0.08
C ILE A 273 -9.01 -6.19 0.55
N ILE A 274 -10.03 -5.52 1.08
CA ILE A 274 -11.21 -6.19 1.63
C ILE A 274 -12.12 -6.67 0.50
N GLY A 275 -12.50 -5.80 -0.41
CA GLY A 275 -13.38 -6.13 -1.54
C GLY A 275 -12.72 -7.09 -2.53
N GLY A 276 -11.43 -6.93 -2.83
CA GLY A 276 -10.64 -7.82 -3.70
C GLY A 276 -10.16 -9.10 -3.04
N VAL A 277 -10.28 -9.21 -1.71
CA VAL A 277 -9.88 -10.38 -0.90
C VAL A 277 -8.38 -10.70 -1.06
N HIS A 278 -7.52 -9.66 -0.94
CA HIS A 278 -6.08 -9.83 -1.14
C HIS A 278 -5.34 -10.34 0.10
N ASN A 279 -4.41 -11.28 -0.12
CA ASN A 279 -3.54 -11.84 0.92
C ASN A 279 -2.57 -10.81 1.53
N ASP A 280 -2.42 -9.65 0.92
CA ASP A 280 -1.68 -8.51 1.46
C ASP A 280 -2.19 -8.08 2.84
N ALA A 281 -3.47 -8.30 3.16
CA ALA A 281 -4.01 -8.07 4.50
C ALA A 281 -3.31 -8.92 5.57
N ILE A 282 -3.07 -10.19 5.28
CA ILE A 282 -2.42 -11.14 6.20
C ILE A 282 -0.98 -10.72 6.44
N MET A 283 -0.25 -10.44 5.35
CA MET A 283 1.12 -9.92 5.41
C MET A 283 1.18 -8.63 6.23
N PHE A 284 0.30 -7.67 5.93
CA PHE A 284 0.25 -6.39 6.61
C PHE A 284 -0.09 -6.52 8.09
N GLY A 285 -1.06 -7.37 8.43
CA GLY A 285 -1.44 -7.61 9.82
C GLY A 285 -0.26 -8.12 10.67
N PHE A 286 0.43 -9.14 10.20
CA PHE A 286 1.62 -9.67 10.88
C PHE A 286 2.76 -8.64 10.93
N LEU A 287 3.04 -7.93 9.84
CA LEU A 287 4.10 -6.91 9.80
C LEU A 287 3.81 -5.75 10.77
N ALA A 288 2.59 -5.21 10.78
CA ALA A 288 2.22 -4.09 11.64
C ALA A 288 2.29 -4.48 13.12
N LEU A 289 1.75 -5.65 13.50
CA LEU A 289 1.87 -6.16 14.88
C LEU A 289 3.32 -6.45 15.26
N GLY A 290 4.11 -6.99 14.35
CA GLY A 290 5.54 -7.26 14.57
C GLY A 290 6.31 -5.97 14.85
N LEU A 291 6.13 -4.93 14.02
CA LEU A 291 6.75 -3.63 14.21
C LEU A 291 6.27 -2.96 15.52
N ALA A 292 4.98 -3.07 15.84
CA ALA A 292 4.42 -2.59 17.11
C ALA A 292 4.97 -3.34 18.33
N ALA A 293 5.23 -4.64 18.22
CA ALA A 293 5.88 -5.44 19.25
C ALA A 293 7.33 -5.00 19.48
N ALA A 294 8.07 -4.73 18.38
CA ALA A 294 9.44 -4.22 18.45
C ALA A 294 9.51 -2.86 19.16
N GLN A 295 8.56 -1.96 18.88
CA GLN A 295 8.46 -0.64 19.54
C GLN A 295 8.22 -0.75 21.05
N ARG A 296 7.72 -1.90 21.53
CA ARG A 296 7.51 -2.23 22.94
C ARG A 296 8.59 -3.15 23.51
N ASP A 297 9.73 -3.18 22.87
CA ASP A 297 10.92 -4.02 23.21
C ASP A 297 10.65 -5.55 23.21
N LYS A 298 9.53 -5.99 22.64
CA LYS A 298 9.21 -7.43 22.46
C LYS A 298 9.86 -7.98 21.17
N LYS A 299 11.19 -7.82 21.07
CA LYS A 299 11.95 -8.06 19.82
C LYS A 299 11.85 -9.48 19.30
N LYS A 300 11.84 -10.52 20.16
CA LYS A 300 11.67 -11.92 19.71
C LYS A 300 10.30 -12.15 19.06
N LEU A 301 9.23 -11.64 19.70
CA LEU A 301 7.89 -11.68 19.13
C LEU A 301 7.81 -10.90 17.80
N ALA A 302 8.48 -9.76 17.74
CA ALA A 302 8.57 -8.96 16.52
C ALA A 302 9.19 -9.74 15.36
N VAL A 303 10.32 -10.42 15.59
CA VAL A 303 10.96 -11.27 14.57
C VAL A 303 10.02 -12.39 14.12
N ALA A 304 9.37 -13.09 15.05
CA ALA A 304 8.43 -14.17 14.72
C ALA A 304 7.24 -13.67 13.85
N LEU A 305 6.64 -12.52 14.23
CA LEU A 305 5.53 -11.94 13.47
C LEU A 305 5.96 -11.42 12.09
N ILE A 306 7.12 -10.75 11.99
CA ILE A 306 7.61 -10.26 10.70
C ILE A 306 8.08 -11.43 9.82
N ALA A 307 8.63 -12.50 10.40
CA ALA A 307 8.93 -13.74 9.66
C ALA A 307 7.65 -14.38 9.12
N ALA A 308 6.56 -14.41 9.90
CA ALA A 308 5.24 -14.86 9.42
C ALA A 308 4.72 -13.96 8.29
N ALA A 309 4.87 -12.64 8.38
CA ALA A 309 4.55 -11.71 7.30
C ALA A 309 5.36 -12.01 6.03
N THR A 310 6.67 -12.27 6.17
CA THR A 310 7.58 -12.64 5.08
C THR A 310 7.18 -13.99 4.47
N ALA A 311 6.71 -14.92 5.30
CA ALA A 311 6.17 -16.22 4.90
C ALA A 311 4.79 -16.14 4.24
N VAL A 312 4.13 -14.98 4.25
CA VAL A 312 3.01 -14.67 3.35
C VAL A 312 3.55 -14.13 2.04
N LYS A 313 4.38 -13.06 2.10
CA LYS A 313 4.86 -12.34 0.92
C LYS A 313 6.21 -11.69 1.19
N LEU A 314 7.18 -11.96 0.35
CA LEU A 314 8.59 -11.60 0.54
C LEU A 314 8.86 -10.10 0.83
N PRO A 315 8.15 -9.11 0.28
CA PRO A 315 8.40 -7.70 0.58
C PRO A 315 8.39 -7.34 2.08
N ALA A 316 7.70 -8.10 2.93
CA ALA A 316 7.70 -7.88 4.37
C ALA A 316 9.08 -8.08 5.03
N ALA A 317 10.01 -8.81 4.37
CA ALA A 317 11.39 -9.02 4.84
C ALA A 317 12.15 -7.69 5.05
N VAL A 318 11.74 -6.62 4.40
CA VAL A 318 12.26 -5.26 4.63
C VAL A 318 12.12 -4.85 6.10
N GLY A 319 11.06 -5.28 6.78
CA GLY A 319 10.89 -5.07 8.22
C GLY A 319 11.96 -5.76 9.06
N LEU A 320 12.38 -6.99 8.68
CA LEU A 320 13.48 -7.71 9.34
C LEU A 320 14.82 -6.97 9.16
N LEU A 321 15.06 -6.44 7.94
CA LEU A 321 16.28 -5.70 7.62
C LEU A 321 16.47 -4.50 8.57
N TYR A 322 15.48 -3.63 8.63
CA TYR A 322 15.58 -2.41 9.44
C TYR A 322 15.49 -2.68 10.94
N LEU A 323 14.69 -3.66 11.35
CA LEU A 323 14.65 -4.09 12.74
C LEU A 323 16.01 -4.65 13.21
N GLY A 324 16.61 -5.55 12.43
CA GLY A 324 17.93 -6.14 12.72
C GLY A 324 19.02 -5.08 12.78
N TRP A 325 19.00 -4.12 11.84
CA TRP A 325 19.95 -3.02 11.77
C TRP A 325 19.85 -2.07 12.97
N CYS A 326 18.64 -1.83 13.46
CA CYS A 326 18.38 -0.97 14.61
C CYS A 326 18.37 -1.70 15.96
N TRP A 327 18.60 -3.02 15.99
CA TRP A 327 18.43 -3.89 17.16
C TRP A 327 19.14 -3.41 18.43
N ARG A 328 20.37 -2.93 18.29
CA ARG A 328 21.24 -2.46 19.38
C ARG A 328 21.14 -0.95 19.64
N GLY A 329 20.23 -0.26 18.96
CA GLY A 329 20.03 1.18 19.13
C GLY A 329 20.98 2.06 18.30
N ALA A 330 20.96 3.37 18.59
CA ALA A 330 21.66 4.38 17.78
C ALA A 330 23.18 4.30 17.85
N ILE A 331 23.73 3.94 19.01
CA ILE A 331 25.18 3.91 19.28
C ILE A 331 25.87 2.62 18.83
N ALA A 332 25.11 1.64 18.30
CA ALA A 332 25.66 0.37 17.88
C ALA A 332 26.72 0.54 16.79
N THR A 333 27.81 -0.24 16.90
CA THR A 333 28.85 -0.31 15.90
C THR A 333 28.36 -0.99 14.62
N TRP A 334 29.04 -0.77 13.50
CA TRP A 334 28.74 -1.43 12.24
C TRP A 334 28.72 -2.96 12.36
N LYS A 335 29.72 -3.53 13.06
CA LYS A 335 29.82 -4.98 13.28
C LYS A 335 28.59 -5.52 14.02
N GLU A 336 28.16 -4.88 15.07
CA GLU A 336 26.97 -5.27 15.83
C GLU A 336 25.70 -5.21 14.98
N ARG A 337 25.55 -4.18 14.15
CA ARG A 337 24.41 -4.05 13.22
C ARG A 337 24.36 -5.20 12.23
N VAL A 338 25.51 -5.52 11.61
CA VAL A 338 25.58 -6.64 10.66
C VAL A 338 25.28 -7.96 11.36
N VAL A 339 25.90 -8.24 12.51
CA VAL A 339 25.69 -9.49 13.25
C VAL A 339 24.22 -9.66 13.66
N THR A 340 23.59 -8.60 14.19
CA THR A 340 22.17 -8.69 14.60
C THR A 340 21.24 -8.84 13.40
N THR A 341 21.52 -8.15 12.28
CA THR A 341 20.73 -8.29 11.05
C THR A 341 20.83 -9.72 10.51
N VAL A 342 22.04 -10.27 10.42
CA VAL A 342 22.25 -11.66 9.97
C VAL A 342 21.53 -12.66 10.91
N ALA A 343 21.63 -12.47 12.22
CA ALA A 343 20.95 -13.35 13.19
C ALA A 343 19.41 -13.29 13.05
N VAL A 344 18.84 -12.10 12.84
CA VAL A 344 17.40 -11.91 12.59
C VAL A 344 16.97 -12.61 11.30
N PHE A 345 17.73 -12.45 10.22
CA PHE A 345 17.42 -13.14 8.96
C PHE A 345 17.57 -14.66 9.09
N ALA A 346 18.66 -15.15 9.69
CA ALA A 346 18.90 -16.59 9.85
C ALA A 346 17.78 -17.26 10.66
N SER A 347 17.36 -16.65 11.79
CA SER A 347 16.25 -17.18 12.59
C SER A 347 14.91 -17.15 11.83
N SER A 348 14.66 -16.09 11.05
CA SER A 348 13.45 -15.98 10.23
C SER A 348 13.44 -16.99 9.09
N ILE A 349 14.56 -17.17 8.39
CA ILE A 349 14.70 -18.19 7.32
C ILE A 349 14.47 -19.59 7.90
N ALA A 350 15.08 -19.91 9.05
CA ALA A 350 14.87 -21.21 9.70
C ALA A 350 13.39 -21.44 10.02
N ALA A 351 12.68 -20.45 10.57
CA ALA A 351 11.25 -20.54 10.83
C ALA A 351 10.42 -20.73 9.55
N ILE A 352 10.76 -20.02 8.47
CA ILE A 352 10.07 -20.14 7.16
C ILE A 352 10.32 -21.53 6.56
N VAL A 353 11.55 -22.04 6.60
CA VAL A 353 11.89 -23.38 6.10
C VAL A 353 11.11 -24.46 6.86
N VAL A 354 11.01 -24.35 8.18
CA VAL A 354 10.18 -25.24 9.00
C VAL A 354 8.70 -25.14 8.56
N GLY A 355 8.19 -23.92 8.34
CA GLY A 355 6.84 -23.72 7.81
C GLY A 355 6.62 -24.36 6.44
N CYS A 356 7.58 -24.23 5.52
CA CYS A 356 7.54 -24.87 4.21
C CYS A 356 7.45 -26.39 4.33
N PHE A 357 8.23 -26.99 5.22
CA PHE A 357 8.20 -28.43 5.47
C PHE A 357 6.80 -28.91 5.92
N PHE A 358 6.17 -28.21 6.87
CA PHE A 358 4.84 -28.59 7.37
C PHE A 358 3.71 -28.44 6.34
N VAL A 359 3.87 -27.54 5.37
CA VAL A 359 2.85 -27.28 4.32
C VAL A 359 3.12 -28.10 3.05
N GLY A 360 4.29 -28.74 2.94
CA GLY A 360 4.72 -29.43 1.73
C GLY A 360 5.07 -28.47 0.58
N LEU A 361 5.55 -27.27 0.90
CA LEU A 361 5.91 -26.23 -0.07
C LEU A 361 7.42 -26.25 -0.34
N GLY A 362 7.78 -26.37 -1.61
CA GLY A 362 9.18 -26.24 -2.06
C GLY A 362 9.68 -24.79 -2.01
N PRO A 363 11.00 -24.57 -2.31
CA PRO A 363 11.59 -23.21 -2.34
C PRO A 363 11.19 -22.42 -3.60
N GLY A 364 10.47 -23.01 -4.53
CA GLY A 364 10.09 -22.43 -5.83
C GLY A 364 9.32 -21.11 -5.73
N TRP A 365 8.63 -20.85 -4.63
CA TRP A 365 7.89 -19.58 -4.43
C TRP A 365 8.81 -18.33 -4.47
N ILE A 366 10.11 -18.46 -4.17
CA ILE A 366 11.09 -17.37 -4.27
C ILE A 366 11.41 -17.10 -5.74
N THR A 367 11.65 -18.16 -6.54
CA THR A 367 11.94 -18.02 -7.96
C THR A 367 10.71 -17.63 -8.77
N ALA A 368 9.52 -18.02 -8.34
CA ALA A 368 8.25 -17.62 -8.95
C ALA A 368 8.00 -16.10 -8.94
N LEU A 369 8.69 -15.32 -8.09
CA LEU A 369 8.66 -13.86 -8.12
C LEU A 369 9.10 -13.27 -9.47
N THR A 370 9.95 -13.97 -10.22
CA THR A 370 10.39 -13.53 -11.56
C THR A 370 9.25 -13.50 -12.58
N SER A 371 8.16 -14.25 -12.35
CA SER A 371 6.98 -14.25 -13.21
C SER A 371 6.27 -12.89 -13.27
N THR A 372 6.40 -12.06 -12.24
CA THR A 372 5.82 -10.71 -12.20
C THR A 372 6.42 -9.80 -13.29
N GLY A 373 7.64 -10.05 -13.74
CA GLY A 373 8.28 -9.32 -14.85
C GLY A 373 7.60 -9.50 -16.22
N LYS A 374 6.74 -10.51 -16.36
CA LYS A 374 5.96 -10.76 -17.60
C LYS A 374 4.76 -9.83 -17.74
N VAL A 375 4.36 -9.14 -16.69
CA VAL A 375 3.21 -8.21 -16.70
C VAL A 375 3.65 -6.88 -17.29
N ASN A 376 3.11 -6.53 -18.47
CA ASN A 376 3.41 -5.28 -19.17
C ASN A 376 2.29 -4.24 -19.05
N ASP A 377 1.06 -4.68 -18.83
CA ASP A 377 -0.09 -3.80 -18.68
C ASP A 377 -0.26 -3.37 -17.20
N THR A 378 0.54 -2.39 -16.80
CA THR A 378 0.60 -1.86 -15.44
C THR A 378 0.78 -0.35 -15.46
N TYR A 379 0.38 0.34 -14.41
CA TYR A 379 0.63 1.78 -14.22
C TYR A 379 2.02 2.09 -13.61
N SER A 380 2.93 1.12 -13.55
CA SER A 380 4.29 1.37 -13.06
C SER A 380 4.96 2.49 -13.87
N PRO A 381 5.45 3.57 -13.21
CA PRO A 381 6.15 4.65 -13.88
C PRO A 381 7.34 4.18 -14.71
N THR A 382 8.10 3.21 -14.20
CA THR A 382 9.27 2.65 -14.90
C THR A 382 8.86 1.89 -16.16
N THR A 383 7.80 1.07 -16.06
CA THR A 383 7.28 0.31 -17.21
C THR A 383 6.67 1.25 -18.25
N LYS A 384 5.80 2.18 -17.83
CA LYS A 384 5.17 3.13 -18.75
C LYS A 384 6.21 4.04 -19.41
N LEU A 385 7.21 4.53 -18.68
CA LEU A 385 8.29 5.34 -19.25
C LEU A 385 9.06 4.60 -20.32
N GLY A 386 9.47 3.35 -20.06
CA GLY A 386 10.24 2.56 -21.04
C GLY A 386 9.46 2.31 -22.34
N PHE A 387 8.19 1.90 -22.23
CA PHE A 387 7.34 1.73 -23.41
C PHE A 387 6.99 3.05 -24.10
N SER A 388 6.80 4.16 -23.36
CA SER A 388 6.53 5.48 -23.94
C SER A 388 7.72 5.99 -24.76
N ILE A 389 8.95 5.76 -24.29
CA ILE A 389 10.16 6.09 -25.05
C ILE A 389 10.16 5.31 -26.38
N ALA A 390 9.84 4.00 -26.35
CA ALA A 390 9.75 3.19 -27.56
C ALA A 390 8.63 3.69 -28.50
N GLU A 391 7.46 4.03 -27.98
CA GLU A 391 6.35 4.56 -28.78
C GLU A 391 6.75 5.85 -29.50
N ILE A 392 7.46 6.77 -28.82
CA ILE A 392 7.94 8.02 -29.40
C ILE A 392 9.01 7.76 -30.48
N LEU A 393 10.02 6.93 -30.18
CA LEU A 393 11.11 6.64 -31.10
C LEU A 393 10.61 5.93 -32.37
N ASN A 394 9.71 4.96 -32.22
CA ASN A 394 9.08 4.28 -33.35
C ASN A 394 8.17 5.22 -34.16
N GLY A 395 7.52 6.18 -33.50
CA GLY A 395 6.72 7.21 -34.15
C GLY A 395 7.51 8.17 -35.05
N VAL A 396 8.82 8.33 -34.80
CA VAL A 396 9.74 9.12 -35.64
C VAL A 396 10.56 8.24 -36.62
N GLY A 397 10.20 6.96 -36.77
CA GLY A 397 10.78 6.05 -37.76
C GLY A 397 12.01 5.26 -37.30
N LEU A 398 12.31 5.25 -35.99
CA LEU A 398 13.34 4.41 -35.40
C LEU A 398 12.71 3.07 -34.96
N ASP A 399 13.22 1.96 -35.49
CA ASP A 399 12.74 0.61 -35.12
C ASP A 399 13.38 0.18 -33.79
N VAL A 400 12.71 0.46 -32.68
CA VAL A 400 13.22 0.19 -31.32
C VAL A 400 12.39 -0.87 -30.62
N ASN A 401 13.06 -1.86 -30.02
CA ASN A 401 12.40 -2.90 -29.25
C ASN A 401 11.88 -2.32 -27.90
N GLY A 402 10.57 -2.13 -27.79
CA GLY A 402 9.91 -1.58 -26.60
C GLY A 402 10.09 -2.42 -25.34
N GLN A 403 10.17 -3.77 -25.47
CA GLN A 403 10.40 -4.65 -24.33
C GLN A 403 11.82 -4.49 -23.76
N LEU A 404 12.81 -4.28 -24.63
CA LEU A 404 14.20 -4.05 -24.21
C LEU A 404 14.32 -2.72 -23.46
N LEU A 405 13.73 -1.64 -23.99
CA LEU A 405 13.72 -0.33 -23.33
C LEU A 405 12.99 -0.38 -21.99
N ALA A 406 11.81 -1.00 -21.94
CA ALA A 406 11.07 -1.16 -20.69
C ALA A 406 11.88 -1.95 -19.66
N SER A 407 12.57 -3.01 -20.07
CA SER A 407 13.43 -3.80 -19.19
C SER A 407 14.60 -2.98 -18.65
N GLY A 408 15.23 -2.14 -19.50
CA GLY A 408 16.30 -1.23 -19.09
C GLY A 408 15.82 -0.20 -18.04
N VAL A 409 14.67 0.44 -18.27
CA VAL A 409 14.11 1.43 -17.32
C VAL A 409 13.67 0.76 -16.01
N ARG A 410 13.12 -0.47 -16.06
CA ARG A 410 12.82 -1.28 -14.86
C ARG A 410 14.08 -1.59 -14.06
N ALA A 411 15.16 -1.96 -14.72
CA ALA A 411 16.46 -2.21 -14.06
C ALA A 411 16.97 -0.94 -13.34
N LEU A 412 16.89 0.23 -13.99
CA LEU A 412 17.22 1.51 -13.35
C LEU A 412 16.32 1.80 -12.15
N GLY A 413 15.03 1.49 -12.24
CA GLY A 413 14.08 1.61 -11.11
C GLY A 413 14.47 0.70 -9.93
N LEU A 414 14.87 -0.53 -10.19
CA LEU A 414 15.36 -1.46 -9.16
C LEU A 414 16.68 -0.99 -8.54
N LEU A 415 17.60 -0.43 -9.33
CA LEU A 415 18.84 0.17 -8.82
C LEU A 415 18.53 1.39 -7.92
N ALA A 416 17.60 2.26 -8.33
CA ALA A 416 17.15 3.37 -7.51
C ALA A 416 16.49 2.88 -6.20
N THR A 417 15.71 1.80 -6.27
CA THR A 417 15.12 1.13 -5.10
C THR A 417 16.21 0.63 -4.14
N ALA A 418 17.26 -0.02 -4.66
CA ALA A 418 18.40 -0.47 -3.87
C ALA A 418 19.17 0.70 -3.24
N ALA A 419 19.35 1.79 -3.97
CA ALA A 419 19.98 3.01 -3.42
C ALA A 419 19.14 3.63 -2.29
N ILE A 420 17.81 3.70 -2.46
CA ILE A 420 16.90 4.15 -1.40
C ILE A 420 16.97 3.21 -0.18
N ALA A 421 16.99 1.90 -0.41
CA ALA A 421 17.13 0.91 0.66
C ALA A 421 18.40 1.13 1.47
N PHE A 422 19.53 1.37 0.80
CA PHE A 422 20.81 1.66 1.45
C PHE A 422 20.77 2.98 2.22
N VAL A 423 20.25 4.05 1.62
CA VAL A 423 20.11 5.35 2.30
C VAL A 423 19.21 5.22 3.53
N MET A 424 18.08 4.52 3.41
CA MET A 424 17.19 4.27 4.53
C MET A 424 17.84 3.38 5.61
N LEU A 425 18.69 2.42 5.21
CA LEU A 425 19.45 1.61 6.16
C LEU A 425 20.37 2.48 7.02
N MET A 426 21.11 3.38 6.38
CA MET A 426 22.01 4.32 7.08
C MET A 426 21.24 5.32 7.97
N ARG A 427 20.05 5.72 7.55
CA ARG A 427 19.19 6.68 8.27
C ARG A 427 18.30 6.05 9.34
N SER A 428 18.01 4.76 9.24
CA SER A 428 17.03 4.10 10.11
C SER A 428 17.32 4.21 11.61
N PRO A 429 18.58 4.29 12.10
CA PRO A 429 18.85 4.54 13.51
C PRO A 429 18.35 5.90 14.04
N ARG A 430 18.15 6.89 13.12
CA ARG A 430 17.65 8.23 13.45
C ARG A 430 16.17 8.38 13.13
N VAL A 431 15.73 7.97 11.92
CA VAL A 431 14.34 8.13 11.47
C VAL A 431 13.41 7.04 11.99
N GLY A 432 13.97 5.99 12.58
CA GLY A 432 13.24 4.82 13.07
C GLY A 432 13.02 3.73 12.00
N TYR A 433 13.12 2.47 12.43
CA TYR A 433 12.97 1.30 11.55
C TYR A 433 11.58 1.18 10.95
N ILE A 434 10.51 1.66 11.62
CA ILE A 434 9.13 1.61 11.12
C ILE A 434 8.96 2.56 9.94
N LYS A 435 9.42 3.82 10.07
CA LYS A 435 9.37 4.81 8.98
C LYS A 435 10.22 4.35 7.81
N ALA A 436 11.42 3.81 8.07
CA ALA A 436 12.28 3.25 7.03
C ALA A 436 11.62 2.10 6.28
N THR A 437 10.94 1.18 6.98
CA THR A 437 10.15 0.09 6.37
C THR A 437 9.04 0.64 5.48
N GLY A 438 8.27 1.63 5.97
CA GLY A 438 7.20 2.26 5.19
C GLY A 438 7.70 2.93 3.92
N VAL A 439 8.77 3.73 4.01
CA VAL A 439 9.40 4.40 2.85
C VAL A 439 9.87 3.37 1.83
N MET A 440 10.54 2.30 2.30
CA MET A 440 11.07 1.29 1.40
C MET A 440 9.99 0.51 0.67
N LEU A 441 8.91 0.13 1.36
CA LEU A 441 7.77 -0.56 0.73
C LEU A 441 7.12 0.31 -0.35
N VAL A 442 6.94 1.61 -0.09
CA VAL A 442 6.40 2.54 -1.09
C VAL A 442 7.38 2.69 -2.27
N ALA A 443 8.67 2.89 -2.01
CA ALA A 443 9.69 3.03 -3.05
C ALA A 443 9.77 1.77 -3.94
N TYR A 444 9.74 0.58 -3.34
CA TYR A 444 9.73 -0.69 -4.06
C TYR A 444 8.55 -0.81 -5.03
N VAL A 445 7.35 -0.38 -4.60
CA VAL A 445 6.15 -0.41 -5.45
C VAL A 445 6.23 0.64 -6.56
N LEU A 446 6.61 1.89 -6.24
CA LEU A 446 6.63 3.00 -7.21
C LEU A 446 7.73 2.85 -8.28
N LEU A 447 8.87 2.27 -7.92
CA LEU A 447 10.02 2.09 -8.80
C LEU A 447 10.14 0.68 -9.38
N GLY A 448 9.32 -0.25 -8.89
CA GLY A 448 9.24 -1.61 -9.36
C GLY A 448 8.57 -1.76 -10.74
N PRO A 449 8.63 -2.95 -11.34
CA PRO A 449 8.09 -3.22 -12.68
C PRO A 449 6.56 -3.20 -12.71
N VAL A 450 5.89 -3.45 -11.58
CA VAL A 450 4.43 -3.60 -11.48
C VAL A 450 3.91 -2.79 -10.31
N ILE A 451 2.90 -1.97 -10.55
CA ILE A 451 2.11 -1.31 -9.52
C ILE A 451 0.70 -1.87 -9.54
N TRP A 452 0.29 -2.39 -8.36
CA TRP A 452 -1.10 -2.60 -8.03
C TRP A 452 -1.47 -1.74 -6.82
N PRO A 453 -2.66 -1.14 -6.76
CA PRO A 453 -3.05 -0.24 -5.67
C PRO A 453 -2.87 -0.86 -4.28
N TRP A 454 -3.21 -2.12 -4.12
CA TRP A 454 -3.11 -2.83 -2.84
C TRP A 454 -1.66 -3.00 -2.33
N TYR A 455 -0.66 -2.96 -3.20
CA TYR A 455 0.75 -3.00 -2.77
C TYR A 455 1.19 -1.74 -2.01
N LEU A 456 0.53 -0.60 -2.25
CA LEU A 456 0.83 0.66 -1.56
C LEU A 456 0.31 0.70 -0.13
N VAL A 457 -0.73 -0.06 0.19
CA VAL A 457 -1.49 0.05 1.45
C VAL A 457 -0.60 -0.12 2.67
N THR A 458 0.24 -1.17 2.70
CA THR A 458 1.11 -1.46 3.85
C THR A 458 2.11 -0.33 4.13
N GLY A 459 2.83 0.10 3.10
CA GLY A 459 3.79 1.21 3.23
C GLY A 459 3.12 2.52 3.63
N PHE A 460 2.00 2.83 3.02
CA PHE A 460 1.22 4.02 3.31
C PHE A 460 0.70 4.05 4.75
N ALA A 461 0.14 2.95 5.24
CA ALA A 461 -0.37 2.89 6.60
C ALA A 461 0.74 3.01 7.66
N LEU A 462 1.91 2.41 7.41
CA LEU A 462 3.08 2.57 8.29
C LEU A 462 3.55 4.03 8.33
N LEU A 463 3.58 4.72 7.19
CA LEU A 463 3.94 6.14 7.15
C LEU A 463 2.90 7.01 7.85
N ALA A 464 1.60 6.71 7.71
CA ALA A 464 0.54 7.41 8.45
C ALA A 464 0.70 7.25 9.97
N ALA A 465 1.11 6.07 10.45
CA ALA A 465 1.36 5.81 11.87
C ALA A 465 2.68 6.42 12.39
N CYS A 466 3.59 6.84 11.49
CA CYS A 466 4.81 7.56 11.84
C CYS A 466 4.68 9.10 11.70
N GLY A 467 3.51 9.59 11.29
CA GLY A 467 3.28 11.00 11.02
C GLY A 467 3.65 11.40 9.59
N LEU A 468 2.68 12.00 8.90
CA LEU A 468 2.83 12.43 7.50
C LEU A 468 3.36 13.87 7.39
N GLY A 469 3.26 14.66 8.47
CA GLY A 469 3.64 16.07 8.48
C GLY A 469 3.08 16.82 7.27
N ARG A 470 3.91 17.66 6.68
CA ARG A 470 3.60 18.43 5.46
C ARG A 470 3.19 17.59 4.23
N TYR A 471 3.49 16.29 4.19
CA TYR A 471 3.18 15.42 3.06
C TYR A 471 1.75 14.86 3.12
N ARG A 472 0.98 15.13 4.19
CA ARG A 472 -0.38 14.64 4.36
C ARG A 472 -1.30 14.96 3.17
N PRO A 473 -1.35 16.19 2.60
CA PRO A 473 -2.20 16.47 1.44
C PRO A 473 -1.83 15.65 0.21
N SER A 474 -0.54 15.54 -0.09
CA SER A 474 -0.05 14.70 -1.21
C SER A 474 -0.44 13.23 -1.01
N TYR A 475 -0.30 12.73 0.21
CA TYR A 475 -0.68 11.36 0.56
C TYR A 475 -2.17 11.10 0.30
N LEU A 476 -3.06 12.00 0.75
CA LEU A 476 -4.51 11.85 0.55
C LEU A 476 -4.86 11.83 -0.94
N VAL A 477 -4.26 12.71 -1.74
CA VAL A 477 -4.44 12.73 -3.20
C VAL A 477 -3.98 11.43 -3.85
N VAL A 478 -2.81 10.91 -3.48
CA VAL A 478 -2.30 9.66 -4.05
C VAL A 478 -3.17 8.47 -3.67
N CYS A 479 -3.67 8.40 -2.42
CA CYS A 479 -4.61 7.34 -2.01
C CYS A 479 -5.91 7.37 -2.79
N LEU A 480 -6.50 8.57 -2.99
CA LEU A 480 -7.70 8.72 -3.80
C LEU A 480 -7.44 8.31 -5.25
N ALA A 481 -6.38 8.82 -5.86
CA ALA A 481 -6.03 8.49 -7.24
C ALA A 481 -5.76 6.99 -7.42
N ALA A 482 -5.01 6.37 -6.51
CA ALA A 482 -4.68 4.95 -6.59
C ALA A 482 -5.91 4.05 -6.46
N SER A 483 -6.96 4.47 -5.74
CA SER A 483 -8.22 3.71 -5.68
C SER A 483 -8.94 3.62 -7.03
N TRP A 484 -8.60 4.48 -7.99
CA TRP A 484 -9.16 4.53 -9.34
C TRP A 484 -8.33 3.77 -10.38
N PHE A 485 -7.14 3.28 -10.06
CA PHE A 485 -6.20 2.73 -11.05
C PHE A 485 -6.55 1.34 -11.57
N VAL A 486 -7.33 0.55 -10.84
CA VAL A 486 -7.79 -0.74 -11.33
C VAL A 486 -9.29 -0.65 -11.64
N TRP A 487 -9.57 -0.64 -12.92
CA TRP A 487 -10.91 -0.71 -13.44
C TRP A 487 -11.31 -2.16 -13.64
N PRO A 488 -12.59 -2.46 -13.52
CA PRO A 488 -13.09 -3.75 -13.98
C PRO A 488 -12.70 -3.97 -15.45
N THR A 489 -12.23 -5.15 -15.76
CA THR A 489 -11.59 -5.52 -17.04
C THR A 489 -12.45 -5.30 -18.30
N SER A 490 -13.75 -5.10 -18.17
CA SER A 490 -14.66 -4.80 -19.28
C SER A 490 -14.91 -3.31 -19.51
N VAL A 491 -14.51 -2.47 -18.56
CA VAL A 491 -14.60 -1.02 -18.70
C VAL A 491 -13.24 -0.51 -19.05
N VAL A 492 -12.99 -0.51 -20.34
CA VAL A 492 -11.88 0.24 -20.90
C VAL A 492 -10.62 0.06 -20.05
N SER A 493 -9.81 -0.91 -20.37
CA SER A 493 -8.41 -0.62 -20.22
C SER A 493 -8.25 0.81 -20.73
N MET A 494 -7.90 1.79 -19.90
CA MET A 494 -7.67 3.16 -20.37
C MET A 494 -6.62 3.22 -21.50
N GLY A 495 -6.12 2.04 -21.90
CA GLY A 495 -5.21 1.80 -23.00
C GLY A 495 -5.85 1.32 -24.31
N THR A 496 -7.11 0.86 -24.32
CA THR A 496 -7.72 0.31 -25.56
C THR A 496 -8.58 1.32 -26.33
N VAL A 497 -8.76 2.53 -25.83
CA VAL A 497 -9.41 3.58 -26.61
C VAL A 497 -8.39 4.17 -27.60
N GLY A 498 -8.27 3.53 -28.73
CA GLY A 498 -7.43 3.96 -29.86
C GLY A 498 -6.06 3.27 -29.88
N SER A 499 -5.72 2.79 -31.06
CA SER A 499 -4.51 2.03 -31.42
C SER A 499 -3.22 2.84 -31.46
N GLY A 500 -2.91 3.69 -30.48
CA GLY A 500 -1.66 4.44 -30.49
C GLY A 500 -1.34 5.08 -29.15
N TYR A 501 -0.06 5.07 -28.79
CA TYR A 501 0.46 5.80 -27.62
C TYR A 501 -0.20 5.46 -26.27
N GLN A 502 -0.64 4.21 -26.09
CA GLN A 502 -1.32 3.78 -24.86
C GLN A 502 -0.43 3.91 -23.60
N HIS A 503 0.87 3.66 -23.74
CA HIS A 503 1.81 3.79 -22.63
C HIS A 503 2.07 5.26 -22.30
N LEU A 504 2.18 6.11 -23.32
CA LEU A 504 2.33 7.56 -23.14
C LEU A 504 1.11 8.19 -22.43
N ARG A 505 -0.12 7.75 -22.77
CA ARG A 505 -1.33 8.15 -22.04
C ARG A 505 -1.28 7.70 -20.58
N GLY A 506 -0.87 6.46 -20.32
CA GLY A 506 -0.69 5.95 -18.96
C GLY A 506 0.37 6.74 -18.16
N LEU A 507 1.48 7.13 -18.81
CA LEU A 507 2.48 8.00 -18.20
C LEU A 507 1.89 9.40 -17.90
N GLY A 508 1.05 9.93 -18.79
CA GLY A 508 0.32 11.18 -18.57
C GLY A 508 -0.54 11.16 -17.31
N VAL A 509 -1.24 10.05 -17.03
CA VAL A 509 -1.99 9.86 -15.79
C VAL A 509 -1.08 9.88 -14.56
N VAL A 510 0.08 9.21 -14.61
CA VAL A 510 1.06 9.24 -13.52
C VAL A 510 1.56 10.66 -13.25
N VAL A 511 1.92 11.40 -14.32
CA VAL A 511 2.35 12.81 -14.22
C VAL A 511 1.24 13.69 -13.64
N LEU A 512 -0.01 13.49 -14.06
CA LEU A 512 -1.16 14.21 -13.52
C LEU A 512 -1.30 13.99 -12.00
N VAL A 513 -1.22 12.74 -11.54
CA VAL A 513 -1.33 12.41 -10.10
C VAL A 513 -0.19 13.07 -9.31
N ILE A 514 1.05 13.01 -9.82
CA ILE A 514 2.20 13.67 -9.18
C ILE A 514 1.97 15.18 -9.11
N THR A 515 1.49 15.81 -10.18
CA THR A 515 1.21 17.25 -10.25
C THR A 515 0.11 17.65 -9.27
N LEU A 516 -0.98 16.88 -9.20
CA LEU A 516 -2.07 17.12 -8.25
C LEU A 516 -1.59 16.96 -6.80
N ALA A 517 -0.80 15.93 -6.50
CA ALA A 517 -0.22 15.71 -5.17
C ALA A 517 0.72 16.85 -4.76
N TRP A 518 1.57 17.31 -5.67
CA TRP A 518 2.45 18.45 -5.46
C TRP A 518 1.65 19.76 -5.29
N GLY A 519 0.63 19.98 -6.13
CA GLY A 519 -0.29 21.12 -6.03
C GLY A 519 -1.00 21.18 -4.68
N ALA A 520 -1.54 20.05 -4.21
CA ALA A 520 -2.20 19.95 -2.91
C ALA A 520 -1.24 20.30 -1.76
N GLN A 521 0.00 19.83 -1.81
CA GLN A 521 1.02 20.17 -0.82
C GLN A 521 1.37 21.66 -0.85
N ARG A 522 1.54 22.24 -2.04
CA ARG A 522 1.82 23.67 -2.19
C ARG A 522 0.67 24.54 -1.71
N PHE A 523 -0.56 24.14 -2.03
CA PHE A 523 -1.77 24.82 -1.55
C PHE A 523 -1.84 24.80 -0.02
N ALA A 524 -1.70 23.62 0.60
CA ALA A 524 -1.71 23.50 2.05
C ALA A 524 -0.62 24.35 2.72
N ALA A 525 0.61 24.34 2.18
CA ALA A 525 1.70 25.13 2.72
C ALA A 525 1.49 26.65 2.56
N ARG A 526 0.79 27.11 1.49
CA ARG A 526 0.40 28.53 1.33
C ARG A 526 -0.68 28.90 2.33
N TRP A 527 -1.68 28.03 2.49
CA TRP A 527 -2.77 28.19 3.44
C TRP A 527 -2.25 28.31 4.88
N GLU A 528 -1.38 27.40 5.32
CA GLU A 528 -0.76 27.46 6.64
C GLU A 528 -0.02 28.78 6.86
N ARG A 529 0.80 29.25 5.89
CA ARG A 529 1.51 30.53 6.01
C ARG A 529 0.57 31.72 6.11
N ARG A 530 -0.56 31.70 5.38
CA ARG A 530 -1.52 32.82 5.35
C ARG A 530 -2.29 32.95 6.67
N TYR A 531 -2.59 31.84 7.29
CA TYR A 531 -3.40 31.78 8.50
C TYR A 531 -2.60 31.39 9.75
N HIS A 532 -1.27 31.40 9.66
CA HIS A 532 -0.39 31.13 10.80
C HIS A 532 -0.59 32.20 11.88
N GLY A 533 -0.88 31.78 13.11
CA GLY A 533 -1.14 32.69 14.25
C GLY A 533 -2.61 33.06 14.48
N LEU A 534 -3.53 32.77 13.54
CA LEU A 534 -4.96 32.98 13.77
C LEU A 534 -5.58 31.85 14.58
N SER A 535 -6.49 32.18 15.47
CA SER A 535 -7.35 31.21 16.15
C SER A 535 -8.30 30.52 15.15
N THR A 536 -8.88 29.39 15.53
CA THR A 536 -9.80 28.64 14.66
C THR A 536 -11.00 29.47 14.20
N THR A 537 -11.54 30.29 15.10
CA THR A 537 -12.69 31.16 14.83
C THR A 537 -12.31 32.29 13.85
N GLU A 538 -11.11 32.87 14.00
CA GLU A 538 -10.61 33.89 13.08
C GLU A 538 -10.31 33.32 11.70
N ARG A 539 -9.83 32.07 11.62
CA ARG A 539 -9.62 31.37 10.33
C ARG A 539 -10.94 31.11 9.62
N GLU A 540 -11.97 30.65 10.33
CA GLU A 540 -13.31 30.43 9.78
C GLU A 540 -13.94 31.73 9.29
N ALA A 541 -13.79 32.84 10.03
CA ALA A 541 -14.25 34.15 9.64
C ALA A 541 -13.52 34.68 8.38
N ALA A 542 -12.20 34.54 8.33
CA ALA A 542 -11.39 34.95 7.18
C ALA A 542 -11.73 34.17 5.91
N VAL A 543 -11.97 32.86 6.02
CA VAL A 543 -12.41 32.01 4.90
C VAL A 543 -13.82 32.41 4.43
N SER A 544 -14.73 32.66 5.36
CA SER A 544 -16.09 33.07 5.01
C SER A 544 -16.12 34.43 4.31
N SER A 545 -15.25 35.37 4.70
CA SER A 545 -15.13 36.66 4.02
C SER A 545 -14.54 36.54 2.60
N GLU A 546 -13.54 35.66 2.40
CA GLU A 546 -12.98 35.41 1.05
C GLU A 546 -13.99 34.72 0.10
N LEU A 547 -14.78 33.78 0.60
CA LEU A 547 -15.83 33.13 -0.19
C LEU A 547 -16.93 34.13 -0.57
N ALA A 548 -17.30 35.05 0.32
CA ALA A 548 -18.26 36.09 0.03
C ALA A 548 -17.75 37.11 -1.01
N GLU A 549 -16.45 37.38 -1.03
CA GLU A 549 -15.82 38.25 -2.01
C GLU A 549 -15.76 37.63 -3.41
N VAL A 550 -15.55 36.32 -3.49
CA VAL A 550 -15.60 35.55 -4.76
C VAL A 550 -17.03 35.50 -5.31
N ASP A 551 -18.05 35.31 -4.48
CA ASP A 551 -19.45 35.31 -4.90
C ASP A 551 -19.93 36.72 -5.36
N SER A 552 -19.31 37.78 -4.86
CA SER A 552 -19.62 39.16 -5.28
C SER A 552 -18.96 39.59 -6.59
N THR A 553 -17.98 38.78 -7.09
CA THR A 553 -17.23 39.06 -8.34
C THR A 553 -17.65 38.16 -9.51
N CYS A 554 -18.53 37.21 -9.31
CA CYS A 554 -19.24 36.44 -10.34
C CYS A 554 -20.64 36.98 -10.56
#